data_ec7c525ca3c16a4805034f3e8f7f788c
#
_entry.id   ec7c525ca3c16a4805034f3e8f7f788c
#
_cell.length_a   1.000
_cell.length_b   1.000
_cell.length_c   1.000
_cell.angle_alpha   90.00
_cell.angle_beta   90.00
_cell.angle_gamma   90.00
#
_symmetry.space_group_name_H-M   'P 1'
#
loop_
_entity.id
_entity.type
_entity.pdbx_description
1 polymer ?
#
loop_
_entity_poly.entity_id
_entity_poly.type
_entity_poly.pdbx_seq_one_letter_code
_entity_poly.pdbx_strand_id
1 'polypeptide(L)'
;MTRCLMLLTLLACTPQPAKTLVVEGLKQHLDEPMQEPQPAVDLDPSPNVVRHILRAQHSDNHGGFHFAYNGQVPGPTIRAELGQTLEVELINELAMGTTIHWHGLHVPYAMDGVPWQRGPVPPGGSYTYRFELTQAGTFWYHPHFNTEGQVDGGLYGALIVHDPADEPADVDVVALIDDRNEARRDISVPVGPAHGHARLVRNWLVNGHSPGYLSANAGSRIRLRLINVSNHGYVKLNGDSLRLVATDQGPLALARDGQGEVLAPGDRAEIEWHVDQLPLQLSSLPYSLNGGASLGDPQPLIDAFPIGSPPPAPDPLRLNAPTRLQHADPGYADIVWSFSGSDRTGRWFINGRRFPDIDVVRVALDTTVIIEVRNLSPTEHPFHLHGHTFEVLSRNGRPPDSPTYEDTINLRIRDRVRLRLVANNPGDWMSHCHILPHAADGMMTVLRIE
;
A
#
# COMPACT_ATOMS: atom_id res chain seq x y z
N MET A 1 -39.40 15.73 79.97
CA MET A 1 -38.35 14.76 79.56
C MET A 1 -38.85 14.00 78.34
N THR A 2 -38.57 14.52 77.15
CA THR A 2 -39.09 13.93 75.88
C THR A 2 -37.88 13.43 75.15
N ARG A 3 -37.78 12.11 74.95
CA ARG A 3 -36.69 11.49 74.13
C ARG A 3 -37.08 11.55 72.69
N CYS A 4 -36.20 12.21 71.93
CA CYS A 4 -36.28 12.24 70.47
C CYS A 4 -35.56 11.01 69.92
N LEU A 5 -36.28 10.18 69.13
CA LEU A 5 -35.76 9.00 68.45
C LEU A 5 -35.26 9.49 67.02
N MET A 6 -33.97 9.40 66.80
CA MET A 6 -33.42 9.66 65.46
C MET A 6 -33.47 8.40 64.62
N LEU A 7 -34.28 8.41 63.55
CA LEU A 7 -34.30 7.37 62.52
C LEU A 7 -33.15 7.59 61.55
N LEU A 8 -32.20 6.66 61.51
CA LEU A 8 -31.17 6.62 60.46
C LEU A 8 -31.80 5.94 59.22
N THR A 9 -32.04 6.70 58.19
CA THR A 9 -32.34 6.15 56.84
C THR A 9 -31.04 5.84 56.12
N LEU A 10 -30.77 4.54 55.92
CA LEU A 10 -29.74 4.06 54.99
C LEU A 10 -30.18 4.34 53.56
N LEU A 11 -29.57 5.33 52.92
CA LEU A 11 -29.66 5.53 51.48
C LEU A 11 -28.78 4.46 50.80
N ALA A 12 -29.44 3.55 50.08
CA ALA A 12 -28.77 2.60 49.19
C ALA A 12 -28.14 3.37 48.05
N CYS A 13 -26.81 3.32 47.97
CA CYS A 13 -26.03 3.85 46.84
C CYS A 13 -26.24 2.92 45.64
N THR A 14 -27.08 3.32 44.72
CA THR A 14 -27.13 2.68 43.38
C THR A 14 -25.88 3.08 42.62
N PRO A 15 -25.15 2.14 41.99
CA PRO A 15 -24.01 2.51 41.17
C PRO A 15 -24.53 3.31 39.96
N GLN A 16 -24.07 4.56 39.86
CA GLN A 16 -24.28 5.32 38.64
C GLN A 16 -23.50 4.65 37.49
N PRO A 17 -24.07 4.60 36.27
CA PRO A 17 -23.33 4.14 35.13
C PRO A 17 -22.05 5.02 34.97
N ALA A 18 -20.93 4.36 34.68
CA ALA A 18 -19.67 5.03 34.46
C ALA A 18 -19.88 6.14 33.43
N LYS A 19 -19.63 7.37 33.84
CA LYS A 19 -19.59 8.50 32.90
C LYS A 19 -18.47 8.21 31.93
N THR A 20 -18.80 7.99 30.67
CA THR A 20 -17.86 8.03 29.55
C THR A 20 -17.10 9.36 29.67
N LEU A 21 -15.82 9.29 29.98
CA LEU A 21 -14.94 10.45 29.90
C LEU A 21 -14.83 10.81 28.42
N VAL A 22 -15.63 11.77 27.99
CA VAL A 22 -15.43 12.45 26.72
C VAL A 22 -14.18 13.31 26.92
N VAL A 23 -13.09 12.87 26.37
CA VAL A 23 -11.87 13.68 26.25
C VAL A 23 -12.20 14.79 25.25
N GLU A 24 -12.45 15.99 25.74
CA GLU A 24 -12.62 17.19 24.90
C GLU A 24 -11.32 17.41 24.09
N GLY A 25 -11.36 17.07 22.82
CA GLY A 25 -10.23 17.19 21.88
C GLY A 25 -10.25 16.15 20.76
N LEU A 26 -10.90 15.01 20.93
CA LEU A 26 -11.15 14.04 19.86
C LEU A 26 -12.35 14.51 19.03
N LYS A 27 -12.06 15.35 18.03
CA LYS A 27 -13.06 15.79 17.05
C LYS A 27 -13.25 14.65 16.06
N GLN A 28 -14.43 14.09 16.04
CA GLN A 28 -14.96 13.04 15.17
C GLN A 28 -14.40 11.64 15.46
N HIS A 29 -15.11 10.92 16.31
CA HIS A 29 -15.00 9.46 16.35
C HIS A 29 -15.56 8.87 15.06
N LEU A 30 -14.90 7.82 14.59
CA LEU A 30 -15.41 7.03 13.49
C LEU A 30 -16.58 6.20 14.04
N ASP A 31 -17.79 6.44 13.53
CA ASP A 31 -19.04 5.87 14.07
C ASP A 31 -19.32 4.48 13.51
N GLU A 32 -18.66 4.09 12.41
CA GLU A 32 -18.90 2.82 11.74
C GLU A 32 -17.71 1.88 11.91
N PRO A 33 -17.94 0.57 12.09
CA PRO A 33 -16.85 -0.40 12.11
C PRO A 33 -16.12 -0.44 10.75
N MET A 34 -14.79 -0.57 10.79
CA MET A 34 -13.99 -0.77 9.60
C MET A 34 -14.40 -2.09 8.92
N GLN A 35 -14.65 -2.02 7.64
CA GLN A 35 -14.96 -3.19 6.83
C GLN A 35 -13.68 -3.72 6.20
N GLU A 36 -13.43 -5.01 6.35
CA GLU A 36 -12.35 -5.69 5.64
C GLU A 36 -12.89 -6.32 4.36
N PRO A 37 -12.07 -6.35 3.26
CA PRO A 37 -12.44 -7.08 2.06
C PRO A 37 -12.66 -8.56 2.40
N GLN A 38 -13.66 -9.18 1.79
CA GLN A 38 -13.87 -10.61 1.98
C GLN A 38 -12.62 -11.38 1.49
N PRO A 39 -12.18 -12.41 2.22
CA PRO A 39 -11.03 -13.19 1.79
C PRO A 39 -11.33 -13.94 0.49
N ALA A 40 -10.30 -14.13 -0.32
CA ALA A 40 -10.39 -15.01 -1.48
C ALA A 40 -10.57 -16.47 -1.01
N VAL A 41 -11.49 -17.18 -1.65
CA VAL A 41 -11.73 -18.59 -1.34
C VAL A 41 -10.66 -19.42 -2.04
N ASP A 42 -9.92 -20.23 -1.28
CA ASP A 42 -8.99 -21.21 -1.86
C ASP A 42 -9.78 -22.39 -2.45
N LEU A 43 -9.50 -22.70 -3.70
CA LEU A 43 -10.19 -23.74 -4.48
C LEU A 43 -9.35 -25.02 -4.63
N ASP A 44 -8.11 -25.04 -4.14
CA ASP A 44 -7.23 -26.20 -4.20
C ASP A 44 -7.09 -26.85 -2.81
N PRO A 45 -7.34 -28.15 -2.69
CA PRO A 45 -7.19 -28.85 -1.41
C PRO A 45 -5.72 -29.15 -1.04
N SER A 46 -4.77 -28.87 -1.93
CA SER A 46 -3.35 -29.13 -1.70
C SER A 46 -2.74 -28.09 -0.77
N PRO A 47 -2.02 -28.48 0.28
CA PRO A 47 -1.41 -27.50 1.19
C PRO A 47 -0.29 -26.65 0.54
N ASN A 48 0.18 -27.06 -0.65
CA ASN A 48 1.28 -26.37 -1.34
C ASN A 48 0.81 -25.44 -2.46
N VAL A 49 -0.48 -25.39 -2.75
CA VAL A 49 -1.06 -24.56 -3.81
C VAL A 49 -2.23 -23.77 -3.23
N VAL A 50 -2.25 -22.48 -3.50
CA VAL A 50 -3.39 -21.61 -3.20
C VAL A 50 -3.98 -21.16 -4.52
N ARG A 51 -5.24 -21.55 -4.78
CA ARG A 51 -5.90 -21.33 -6.06
C ARG A 51 -7.13 -20.46 -5.90
N HIS A 52 -7.21 -19.40 -6.72
CA HIS A 52 -8.33 -18.47 -6.73
C HIS A 52 -8.84 -18.17 -8.14
N ILE A 53 -10.07 -17.67 -8.21
CA ILE A 53 -10.64 -17.05 -9.42
C ILE A 53 -10.93 -15.59 -9.12
N LEU A 54 -10.38 -14.69 -9.93
CA LEU A 54 -10.69 -13.26 -9.91
C LEU A 54 -11.46 -12.89 -11.18
N ARG A 55 -12.71 -12.45 -11.03
CA ARG A 55 -13.55 -11.93 -12.10
C ARG A 55 -13.48 -10.41 -12.10
N ALA A 56 -12.85 -9.83 -13.11
CA ALA A 56 -12.91 -8.40 -13.33
C ALA A 56 -14.23 -8.06 -14.00
N GLN A 57 -15.10 -7.32 -13.34
CA GLN A 57 -16.47 -7.06 -13.77
C GLN A 57 -16.90 -5.62 -13.48
N HIS A 58 -18.01 -5.19 -14.08
CA HIS A 58 -18.63 -3.93 -13.70
C HIS A 58 -19.15 -4.00 -12.28
N SER A 59 -19.01 -2.89 -11.54
CA SER A 59 -19.56 -2.76 -10.20
C SER A 59 -20.99 -2.26 -10.27
N ASP A 60 -21.88 -2.85 -9.46
CA ASP A 60 -23.28 -2.39 -9.33
C ASP A 60 -23.40 -1.11 -8.46
N ASN A 61 -22.44 -0.20 -8.58
CA ASN A 61 -22.41 1.11 -7.93
C ASN A 61 -22.04 1.10 -6.43
N HIS A 62 -21.22 0.16 -5.98
CA HIS A 62 -20.68 0.17 -4.62
C HIS A 62 -19.76 1.40 -4.42
N GLY A 63 -20.18 2.37 -3.61
CA GLY A 63 -19.34 3.50 -3.20
C GLY A 63 -18.86 4.43 -4.33
N GLY A 64 -19.46 4.34 -5.53
CA GLY A 64 -19.07 5.12 -6.71
C GLY A 64 -17.94 4.49 -7.54
N PHE A 65 -17.58 3.24 -7.28
CA PHE A 65 -16.66 2.48 -8.12
C PHE A 65 -17.37 1.91 -9.35
N HIS A 66 -16.65 1.87 -10.49
CA HIS A 66 -17.18 1.39 -11.77
C HIS A 66 -16.86 -0.07 -12.03
N PHE A 67 -15.80 -0.58 -11.41
CA PHE A 67 -15.31 -1.94 -11.56
C PHE A 67 -15.12 -2.61 -10.20
N ALA A 68 -15.09 -3.93 -10.21
CA ALA A 68 -14.89 -4.75 -9.03
C ALA A 68 -14.19 -6.05 -9.39
N TYR A 69 -13.41 -6.60 -8.46
CA TYR A 69 -13.04 -8.01 -8.51
C TYR A 69 -14.03 -8.81 -7.67
N ASN A 70 -14.65 -9.83 -8.29
CA ASN A 70 -15.65 -10.70 -7.63
C ASN A 70 -16.79 -9.92 -6.94
N GLY A 71 -17.20 -8.78 -7.53
CA GLY A 71 -18.32 -7.97 -7.05
C GLY A 71 -18.03 -7.11 -5.82
N GLN A 72 -16.78 -6.98 -5.38
CA GLN A 72 -16.40 -6.15 -4.25
C GLN A 72 -15.22 -5.20 -4.57
N VAL A 73 -15.14 -4.10 -3.84
CA VAL A 73 -14.04 -3.13 -3.87
C VAL A 73 -13.65 -2.79 -2.43
N PRO A 74 -12.39 -3.00 -2.04
CA PRO A 74 -11.34 -3.70 -2.77
C PRO A 74 -11.71 -5.13 -3.15
N GLY A 75 -11.01 -5.68 -4.16
CA GLY A 75 -11.10 -7.10 -4.50
C GLY A 75 -10.73 -8.02 -3.32
N PRO A 76 -11.00 -9.33 -3.42
CA PRO A 76 -10.75 -10.28 -2.34
C PRO A 76 -9.31 -10.23 -1.82
N THR A 77 -9.13 -10.21 -0.51
CA THR A 77 -7.79 -10.37 0.07
C THR A 77 -7.31 -11.81 -0.14
N ILE A 78 -6.22 -11.96 -0.88
CA ILE A 78 -5.53 -13.25 -1.05
C ILE A 78 -4.57 -13.42 0.13
N ARG A 79 -4.65 -14.57 0.81
CA ARG A 79 -3.70 -14.94 1.86
C ARG A 79 -3.05 -16.28 1.51
N ALA A 80 -1.72 -16.33 1.63
CA ALA A 80 -0.91 -17.49 1.32
C ALA A 80 0.30 -17.55 2.26
N GLU A 81 1.02 -18.66 2.24
CA GLU A 81 2.27 -18.84 2.98
C GLU A 81 3.48 -18.82 2.05
N LEU A 82 4.60 -18.38 2.58
CA LEU A 82 5.90 -18.41 1.90
C LEU A 82 6.21 -19.85 1.43
N GLY A 83 6.61 -19.99 0.17
CA GLY A 83 6.91 -21.27 -0.46
C GLY A 83 5.71 -21.95 -1.13
N GLN A 84 4.48 -21.49 -0.92
CA GLN A 84 3.33 -22.00 -1.68
C GLN A 84 3.34 -21.50 -3.13
N THR A 85 2.70 -22.24 -4.00
CA THR A 85 2.39 -21.79 -5.36
C THR A 85 1.07 -21.05 -5.36
N LEU A 86 1.07 -19.81 -5.79
CA LEU A 86 -0.15 -19.05 -6.07
C LEU A 86 -0.61 -19.33 -7.51
N GLU A 87 -1.88 -19.71 -7.67
CA GLU A 87 -2.54 -19.86 -8.95
C GLU A 87 -3.81 -19.02 -8.98
N VAL A 88 -3.88 -18.02 -9.88
CA VAL A 88 -5.03 -17.14 -10.02
C VAL A 88 -5.51 -17.15 -11.46
N GLU A 89 -6.74 -17.59 -11.69
CA GLU A 89 -7.41 -17.42 -12.95
C GLU A 89 -8.12 -16.06 -12.98
N LEU A 90 -7.63 -15.14 -13.81
CA LEU A 90 -8.32 -13.90 -14.14
C LEU A 90 -9.35 -14.18 -15.23
N ILE A 91 -10.62 -13.91 -14.95
CA ILE A 91 -11.70 -13.93 -15.94
C ILE A 91 -12.12 -12.49 -16.19
N ASN A 92 -12.02 -12.06 -17.45
CA ASN A 92 -12.35 -10.68 -17.83
C ASN A 92 -13.81 -10.57 -18.31
N GLU A 93 -14.68 -10.06 -17.46
CA GLU A 93 -16.10 -9.78 -17.77
C GLU A 93 -16.34 -8.30 -18.12
N LEU A 94 -15.26 -7.51 -18.28
CA LEU A 94 -15.33 -6.11 -18.71
C LEU A 94 -15.52 -6.00 -20.23
N ALA A 95 -15.99 -4.85 -20.70
CA ALA A 95 -16.05 -4.52 -22.12
C ALA A 95 -14.70 -4.11 -22.73
N MET A 96 -13.62 -4.08 -21.92
CA MET A 96 -12.26 -3.71 -22.32
C MET A 96 -11.25 -4.75 -21.84
N GLY A 97 -10.03 -4.71 -22.39
CA GLY A 97 -8.95 -5.57 -21.91
C GLY A 97 -8.53 -5.26 -20.46
N THR A 98 -7.98 -6.24 -19.77
CA THR A 98 -7.39 -6.06 -18.43
C THR A 98 -6.24 -7.02 -18.20
N THR A 99 -5.46 -6.79 -17.14
CA THR A 99 -4.36 -7.67 -16.70
C THR A 99 -4.36 -7.72 -15.18
N ILE A 100 -3.49 -8.56 -14.58
CA ILE A 100 -3.11 -8.44 -13.17
C ILE A 100 -1.58 -8.30 -13.11
N HIS A 101 -1.12 -7.23 -12.46
CA HIS A 101 0.22 -7.07 -11.98
C HIS A 101 0.25 -7.39 -10.47
N TRP A 102 1.32 -8.07 -10.04
CA TRP A 102 1.55 -8.49 -8.66
C TRP A 102 2.60 -7.58 -8.03
N HIS A 103 2.14 -6.43 -7.57
CA HIS A 103 3.00 -5.36 -7.11
C HIS A 103 3.86 -5.76 -5.92
N GLY A 104 5.17 -5.62 -6.09
CA GLY A 104 6.18 -5.91 -5.08
C GLY A 104 6.72 -7.34 -5.08
N LEU A 105 6.11 -8.26 -5.83
CA LEU A 105 6.55 -9.65 -5.90
C LEU A 105 7.60 -9.88 -6.98
N HIS A 106 8.54 -10.77 -6.66
CA HIS A 106 9.51 -11.33 -7.57
C HIS A 106 8.89 -12.51 -8.33
N VAL A 107 8.16 -12.22 -9.40
CA VAL A 107 7.47 -13.21 -10.22
C VAL A 107 8.26 -13.51 -11.50
N PRO A 108 8.10 -14.70 -12.14
CA PRO A 108 8.59 -14.90 -13.49
C PRO A 108 8.02 -13.83 -14.43
N TYR A 109 8.83 -13.31 -15.36
CA TYR A 109 8.43 -12.24 -16.27
C TYR A 109 7.08 -12.51 -16.98
N ALA A 110 6.82 -13.79 -17.35
CA ALA A 110 5.55 -14.20 -17.96
C ALA A 110 4.31 -13.93 -17.09
N MET A 111 4.49 -13.72 -15.79
CA MET A 111 3.44 -13.52 -14.80
C MET A 111 3.31 -12.07 -14.31
N ASP A 112 4.15 -11.15 -14.80
CA ASP A 112 4.18 -9.75 -14.38
C ASP A 112 2.92 -8.94 -14.74
N GLY A 113 2.22 -9.34 -15.78
CA GLY A 113 0.95 -8.71 -16.17
C GLY A 113 1.09 -7.43 -16.99
N VAL A 114 2.28 -7.09 -17.48
CA VAL A 114 2.45 -5.96 -18.39
C VAL A 114 1.91 -6.27 -19.79
N PRO A 115 1.22 -5.33 -20.44
CA PRO A 115 0.48 -5.62 -21.67
C PRO A 115 1.36 -5.89 -22.90
N TRP A 116 2.60 -5.41 -22.96
CA TRP A 116 3.48 -5.63 -24.12
C TRP A 116 4.06 -7.03 -24.21
N GLN A 117 3.99 -7.80 -23.14
CA GLN A 117 4.50 -9.17 -23.12
C GLN A 117 3.61 -10.13 -23.93
N ARG A 118 2.28 -10.07 -23.74
CA ARG A 118 1.31 -10.98 -24.36
C ARG A 118 -0.02 -10.33 -24.73
N GLY A 119 -0.14 -9.03 -24.53
CA GLY A 119 -1.41 -8.31 -24.60
C GLY A 119 -2.28 -8.48 -23.35
N PRO A 120 -3.30 -7.62 -23.20
CA PRO A 120 -4.29 -7.76 -22.13
C PRO A 120 -5.20 -8.96 -22.39
N VAL A 121 -5.79 -9.49 -21.33
CA VAL A 121 -6.90 -10.46 -21.44
C VAL A 121 -8.10 -9.76 -22.08
N PRO A 122 -8.58 -10.22 -23.26
CA PRO A 122 -9.67 -9.56 -23.95
C PRO A 122 -11.01 -9.74 -23.22
N PRO A 123 -12.04 -8.95 -23.56
CA PRO A 123 -13.41 -9.17 -23.08
C PRO A 123 -13.88 -10.61 -23.26
N GLY A 124 -14.42 -11.21 -22.19
CA GLY A 124 -14.87 -12.61 -22.18
C GLY A 124 -13.73 -13.65 -22.14
N GLY A 125 -12.47 -13.22 -22.16
CA GLY A 125 -11.32 -14.11 -22.06
C GLY A 125 -10.88 -14.40 -20.61
N SER A 126 -9.95 -15.34 -20.47
CA SER A 126 -9.29 -15.63 -19.18
C SER A 126 -7.79 -15.85 -19.35
N TYR A 127 -7.07 -15.75 -18.23
CA TYR A 127 -5.66 -16.10 -18.13
C TYR A 127 -5.32 -16.57 -16.72
N THR A 128 -4.49 -17.60 -16.64
CA THR A 128 -4.02 -18.15 -15.36
C THR A 128 -2.60 -17.67 -15.06
N TYR A 129 -2.46 -16.93 -13.99
CA TYR A 129 -1.19 -16.60 -13.38
C TYR A 129 -0.80 -17.73 -12.43
N ARG A 130 0.45 -18.22 -12.52
CA ARG A 130 0.93 -19.29 -11.66
C ARG A 130 2.41 -19.12 -11.36
N PHE A 131 2.76 -18.97 -10.07
CA PHE A 131 4.15 -18.80 -9.63
C PHE A 131 4.30 -19.15 -8.16
N GLU A 132 5.54 -19.43 -7.76
CA GLU A 132 5.91 -19.66 -6.37
C GLU A 132 6.05 -18.34 -5.61
N LEU A 133 5.59 -18.31 -4.37
CA LEU A 133 5.72 -17.17 -3.47
C LEU A 133 7.05 -17.26 -2.72
N THR A 134 8.03 -16.49 -3.17
CA THR A 134 9.41 -16.50 -2.64
C THR A 134 9.70 -15.38 -1.64
N GLN A 135 8.71 -14.52 -1.35
CA GLN A 135 8.83 -13.38 -0.46
C GLN A 135 7.62 -13.35 0.47
N ALA A 136 7.86 -13.12 1.76
CA ALA A 136 6.81 -12.86 2.75
C ALA A 136 6.62 -11.36 2.96
N GLY A 137 5.39 -10.92 3.21
CA GLY A 137 5.06 -9.53 3.46
C GLY A 137 3.67 -9.12 2.99
N THR A 138 3.51 -7.82 2.84
CA THR A 138 2.28 -7.19 2.39
C THR A 138 2.45 -6.68 0.96
N PHE A 139 1.71 -7.27 0.05
CA PHE A 139 1.69 -6.98 -1.38
C PHE A 139 0.27 -6.63 -1.83
N TRP A 140 0.13 -6.24 -3.08
CA TRP A 140 -1.18 -5.97 -3.65
C TRP A 140 -1.21 -6.30 -5.14
N TYR A 141 -2.40 -6.37 -5.72
CA TYR A 141 -2.59 -6.67 -7.14
C TYR A 141 -3.49 -5.66 -7.79
N HIS A 142 -3.18 -5.29 -9.04
CA HIS A 142 -3.93 -4.31 -9.82
C HIS A 142 -3.69 -4.49 -11.32
N PRO A 143 -4.53 -3.92 -12.21
CA PRO A 143 -4.31 -3.97 -13.65
C PRO A 143 -3.09 -3.15 -14.07
N HIS A 144 -2.44 -3.60 -15.17
CA HIS A 144 -1.42 -2.81 -15.86
C HIS A 144 -1.81 -2.46 -17.31
N PHE A 145 -3.11 -2.49 -17.62
CA PHE A 145 -3.73 -2.03 -18.87
C PHE A 145 -4.79 -0.99 -18.53
N ASN A 146 -4.69 0.22 -19.14
CA ASN A 146 -5.50 1.39 -18.74
C ASN A 146 -5.49 1.58 -17.21
N THR A 147 -4.29 1.52 -16.64
CA THR A 147 -4.04 1.37 -15.20
C THR A 147 -4.73 2.46 -14.38
N GLU A 148 -4.55 3.73 -14.78
CA GLU A 148 -5.18 4.87 -14.11
C GLU A 148 -6.69 4.70 -13.98
N GLY A 149 -7.37 4.40 -15.10
CA GLY A 149 -8.82 4.27 -15.11
C GLY A 149 -9.33 3.01 -14.41
N GLN A 150 -8.62 1.90 -14.51
CA GLN A 150 -9.06 0.65 -13.91
C GLN A 150 -8.81 0.59 -12.40
N VAL A 151 -7.68 1.13 -11.91
CA VAL A 151 -7.38 1.23 -10.47
C VAL A 151 -8.33 2.24 -9.82
N ASP A 152 -8.45 3.45 -10.39
CA ASP A 152 -9.41 4.46 -9.91
C ASP A 152 -10.86 3.96 -9.96
N GLY A 153 -11.15 3.05 -10.89
CA GLY A 153 -12.43 2.37 -11.03
C GLY A 153 -12.70 1.28 -9.99
N GLY A 154 -11.69 0.84 -9.20
CA GLY A 154 -11.87 -0.13 -8.12
C GLY A 154 -11.17 -1.49 -8.34
N LEU A 155 -10.40 -1.68 -9.42
CA LEU A 155 -9.71 -2.95 -9.67
C LEU A 155 -8.37 -3.00 -8.92
N TYR A 156 -8.41 -3.28 -7.64
CA TYR A 156 -7.24 -3.55 -6.81
C TYR A 156 -7.61 -4.45 -5.63
N GLY A 157 -6.62 -5.14 -5.05
CA GLY A 157 -6.82 -5.96 -3.86
C GLY A 157 -5.49 -6.35 -3.21
N ALA A 158 -5.53 -6.80 -1.96
CA ALA A 158 -4.37 -7.17 -1.18
C ALA A 158 -3.94 -8.62 -1.42
N LEU A 159 -2.64 -8.85 -1.39
CA LEU A 159 -2.02 -10.18 -1.30
C LEU A 159 -1.07 -10.21 -0.11
N ILE A 160 -1.39 -11.04 0.87
CA ILE A 160 -0.61 -11.21 2.09
C ILE A 160 0.08 -12.57 2.03
N VAL A 161 1.40 -12.56 2.10
CA VAL A 161 2.21 -13.78 2.18
C VAL A 161 2.78 -13.89 3.58
N HIS A 162 2.31 -14.86 4.33
CA HIS A 162 2.76 -15.11 5.69
C HIS A 162 4.08 -15.89 5.70
N ASP A 163 5.01 -15.50 6.56
CA ASP A 163 6.14 -16.35 6.91
C ASP A 163 5.69 -17.25 8.08
N PRO A 164 5.75 -18.58 7.95
CA PRO A 164 5.43 -19.49 9.05
C PRO A 164 6.32 -19.33 10.30
N ALA A 165 7.46 -18.65 10.16
CA ALA A 165 8.36 -18.35 11.27
C ALA A 165 7.99 -17.04 12.01
N ASP A 166 7.07 -16.23 11.46
CA ASP A 166 6.57 -15.04 12.17
C ASP A 166 5.71 -15.46 13.36
N GLU A 167 5.85 -14.71 14.47
CA GLU A 167 4.88 -14.79 15.56
C GLU A 167 3.55 -14.19 15.10
N PRO A 168 2.41 -14.91 15.24
CA PRO A 168 1.12 -14.38 14.85
C PRO A 168 0.70 -13.21 15.75
N ALA A 169 0.15 -12.17 15.15
CA ALA A 169 -0.53 -11.10 15.88
C ALA A 169 -1.88 -11.61 16.41
N ASP A 170 -2.36 -10.99 17.50
CA ASP A 170 -3.70 -11.30 18.03
C ASP A 170 -4.80 -10.84 17.08
N VAL A 171 -4.53 -9.78 16.30
CA VAL A 171 -5.39 -9.23 15.25
C VAL A 171 -4.50 -8.81 14.06
N ASP A 172 -4.72 -9.38 12.87
CA ASP A 172 -4.00 -9.06 11.62
C ASP A 172 -4.97 -8.43 10.61
N VAL A 173 -4.86 -7.13 10.41
CA VAL A 173 -5.82 -6.30 9.68
C VAL A 173 -5.17 -5.71 8.44
N VAL A 174 -5.89 -5.75 7.32
CA VAL A 174 -5.47 -5.13 6.05
C VAL A 174 -6.28 -3.86 5.81
N ALA A 175 -5.56 -2.77 5.53
CA ALA A 175 -6.15 -1.47 5.19
C ALA A 175 -5.57 -0.96 3.86
N LEU A 176 -6.37 -1.10 2.79
CA LEU A 176 -6.08 -0.47 1.51
C LEU A 176 -6.62 0.96 1.56
N ILE A 177 -5.70 1.92 1.46
CA ILE A 177 -6.00 3.35 1.57
C ILE A 177 -6.07 3.94 0.16
N ASP A 178 -7.24 4.50 -0.18
CA ASP A 178 -7.51 5.10 -1.48
C ASP A 178 -7.98 6.55 -1.31
N ASP A 179 -7.79 7.40 -2.30
CA ASP A 179 -8.32 8.74 -2.30
C ASP A 179 -9.67 8.82 -3.01
N ARG A 180 -10.67 9.42 -2.35
CA ARG A 180 -11.96 9.63 -2.98
C ARG A 180 -11.88 10.76 -3.99
N ASN A 181 -11.98 10.42 -5.26
CA ASN A 181 -12.13 11.38 -6.32
C ASN A 181 -13.63 11.62 -6.60
N GLU A 182 -14.19 12.73 -6.11
CA GLU A 182 -15.58 13.11 -6.40
C GLU A 182 -15.85 13.37 -7.91
N ALA A 183 -14.78 13.49 -8.69
CA ALA A 183 -14.84 13.66 -10.14
C ALA A 183 -14.64 12.32 -10.89
N ARG A 184 -14.81 11.16 -10.25
CA ARG A 184 -14.91 9.86 -10.94
C ARG A 184 -16.09 9.89 -11.90
N ARG A 185 -15.86 10.52 -13.06
CA ARG A 185 -16.83 10.60 -14.15
C ARG A 185 -16.68 9.35 -14.99
N ASP A 186 -17.79 9.02 -15.66
CA ASP A 186 -17.93 7.96 -16.64
C ASP A 186 -16.62 7.67 -17.40
N ILE A 187 -15.94 6.58 -17.03
CA ILE A 187 -14.68 6.11 -17.63
C ILE A 187 -14.94 5.18 -18.82
N SER A 188 -16.16 5.13 -19.35
CA SER A 188 -16.50 4.45 -20.61
C SER A 188 -15.75 5.06 -21.81
N VAL A 189 -15.15 6.23 -21.63
CA VAL A 189 -14.28 6.90 -22.60
C VAL A 189 -12.84 6.77 -22.11
N PRO A 190 -11.85 6.34 -22.96
CA PRO A 190 -10.43 6.42 -22.60
C PRO A 190 -10.15 7.84 -22.11
N VAL A 191 -9.79 7.98 -20.84
CA VAL A 191 -9.43 9.27 -20.28
C VAL A 191 -8.14 9.68 -20.98
N GLY A 192 -8.25 10.63 -21.91
CA GLY A 192 -7.06 11.33 -22.39
C GLY A 192 -6.36 11.94 -21.16
N PRO A 193 -5.06 12.26 -21.23
CA PRO A 193 -4.28 12.66 -20.08
C PRO A 193 -5.03 13.74 -19.30
N ALA A 194 -5.61 13.34 -18.17
CA ALA A 194 -6.25 14.27 -17.25
C ALA A 194 -5.12 15.18 -16.78
N HIS A 195 -5.15 16.44 -17.21
CA HIS A 195 -4.14 17.43 -16.86
C HIS A 195 -4.01 17.45 -15.33
N GLY A 196 -2.96 16.77 -14.84
CA GLY A 196 -2.74 16.49 -13.43
C GLY A 196 -2.51 17.77 -12.67
N HIS A 197 -3.52 18.18 -11.95
CA HIS A 197 -3.31 19.10 -10.85
C HIS A 197 -3.00 18.26 -9.63
N ALA A 198 -1.92 18.57 -8.92
CA ALA A 198 -1.67 18.03 -7.59
C ALA A 198 -2.93 18.25 -6.74
N ARG A 199 -3.76 17.23 -6.61
CA ARG A 199 -5.02 17.33 -5.88
C ARG A 199 -4.73 17.12 -4.41
N LEU A 200 -5.13 18.07 -3.59
CA LEU A 200 -5.25 17.81 -2.17
C LEU A 200 -6.30 16.71 -2.00
N VAL A 201 -5.90 15.59 -1.43
CA VAL A 201 -6.83 14.53 -1.04
C VAL A 201 -7.78 15.13 -0.01
N ARG A 202 -9.06 15.12 -0.32
CA ARG A 202 -10.08 15.69 0.57
C ARG A 202 -10.71 14.67 1.48
N ASN A 203 -10.80 13.43 1.01
CA ASN A 203 -11.38 12.33 1.77
C ASN A 203 -10.63 11.03 1.45
N TRP A 204 -10.15 10.35 2.46
CA TRP A 204 -9.63 9.02 2.34
C TRP A 204 -10.74 7.97 2.40
N LEU A 205 -10.55 6.88 1.67
CA LEU A 205 -11.28 5.64 1.85
C LEU A 205 -10.32 4.61 2.47
N VAL A 206 -10.87 3.77 3.33
CA VAL A 206 -10.18 2.59 3.85
C VAL A 206 -11.02 1.38 3.47
N ASN A 207 -10.41 0.46 2.72
CA ASN A 207 -11.11 -0.72 2.18
C ASN A 207 -12.37 -0.36 1.37
N GLY A 208 -12.31 0.72 0.57
CA GLY A 208 -13.41 1.17 -0.29
C GLY A 208 -14.54 1.91 0.43
N HIS A 209 -14.45 2.07 1.73
CA HIS A 209 -15.45 2.72 2.59
C HIS A 209 -14.89 3.96 3.27
N SER A 210 -15.76 4.77 3.86
CA SER A 210 -15.32 5.83 4.79
C SER A 210 -14.51 5.21 5.92
N PRO A 211 -13.51 5.94 6.47
CA PRO A 211 -12.73 5.46 7.60
C PRO A 211 -13.59 4.91 8.74
N GLY A 212 -13.14 3.84 9.36
CA GLY A 212 -13.89 3.13 10.38
C GLY A 212 -13.04 2.71 11.58
N TYR A 213 -13.68 2.12 12.59
CA TYR A 213 -13.01 1.69 13.80
C TYR A 213 -12.83 0.18 13.90
N LEU A 214 -11.81 -0.23 14.62
CA LEU A 214 -11.56 -1.59 15.09
C LEU A 214 -11.91 -1.72 16.56
N SER A 215 -12.37 -2.90 16.98
CA SER A 215 -12.48 -3.24 18.39
C SER A 215 -11.63 -4.48 18.66
N ALA A 216 -10.73 -4.38 19.62
CA ALA A 216 -9.88 -5.49 20.03
C ALA A 216 -9.81 -5.59 21.55
N ASN A 217 -9.53 -6.79 22.07
CA ASN A 217 -9.36 -6.95 23.51
C ASN A 217 -8.18 -6.09 23.98
N ALA A 218 -8.37 -5.43 25.11
CA ALA A 218 -7.27 -4.70 25.75
C ALA A 218 -6.12 -5.67 26.03
N GLY A 219 -4.91 -5.27 25.68
CA GLY A 219 -3.70 -6.09 25.70
C GLY A 219 -3.39 -6.82 24.37
N SER A 220 -4.27 -6.75 23.38
CA SER A 220 -4.00 -7.34 22.05
C SER A 220 -2.92 -6.57 21.28
N ARG A 221 -2.15 -7.32 20.51
CA ARG A 221 -1.23 -6.79 19.49
C ARG A 221 -1.93 -6.82 18.14
N ILE A 222 -2.12 -5.65 17.54
CA ILE A 222 -2.66 -5.52 16.19
C ILE A 222 -1.50 -5.38 15.22
N ARG A 223 -1.45 -6.21 14.18
CA ARG A 223 -0.61 -6.00 12.99
C ARG A 223 -1.46 -5.34 11.93
N LEU A 224 -1.28 -4.04 11.75
CA LEU A 224 -2.01 -3.25 10.78
C LEU A 224 -1.18 -3.13 9.50
N ARG A 225 -1.69 -3.72 8.41
CA ARG A 225 -1.06 -3.74 7.09
C ARG A 225 -1.64 -2.65 6.23
N LEU A 226 -0.89 -1.58 6.03
CA LEU A 226 -1.27 -0.41 5.24
C LEU A 226 -0.77 -0.55 3.81
N ILE A 227 -1.64 -0.33 2.84
CA ILE A 227 -1.33 -0.33 1.41
C ILE A 227 -1.88 0.96 0.82
N ASN A 228 -1.05 1.82 0.28
CA ASN A 228 -1.52 3.01 -0.43
C ASN A 228 -1.82 2.66 -1.90
N VAL A 229 -3.09 2.43 -2.21
CA VAL A 229 -3.57 2.08 -3.56
C VAL A 229 -4.09 3.28 -4.35
N SER A 230 -3.99 4.49 -3.80
CA SER A 230 -4.46 5.71 -4.47
C SER A 230 -3.66 6.00 -5.75
N ASN A 231 -4.30 6.65 -6.71
CA ASN A 231 -3.64 7.01 -7.97
C ASN A 231 -2.57 8.10 -7.79
N HIS A 232 -2.69 8.95 -6.77
CA HIS A 232 -1.76 10.07 -6.54
C HIS A 232 -1.75 10.64 -5.12
N GLY A 233 -2.58 10.14 -4.22
CA GLY A 233 -2.64 10.59 -2.83
C GLY A 233 -1.48 10.05 -1.99
N TYR A 234 -0.87 10.89 -1.16
CA TYR A 234 0.19 10.52 -0.24
C TYR A 234 -0.34 10.48 1.18
N VAL A 235 -0.13 9.37 1.86
CA VAL A 235 -0.53 9.17 3.25
C VAL A 235 0.66 9.48 4.14
N LYS A 236 0.57 10.54 4.95
CA LYS A 236 1.58 10.84 5.96
C LYS A 236 1.06 10.42 7.32
N LEU A 237 1.59 9.33 7.85
CA LEU A 237 1.09 8.72 9.08
C LEU A 237 1.22 9.65 10.29
N ASN A 238 0.16 9.70 11.07
CA ASN A 238 0.08 10.42 12.33
C ASN A 238 -0.81 9.65 13.30
N GLY A 239 -0.29 9.37 14.46
CA GLY A 239 -1.03 8.62 15.49
C GLY A 239 -0.17 8.35 16.70
N ASP A 240 -0.78 7.76 17.71
CA ASP A 240 -0.10 7.42 18.94
C ASP A 240 0.58 6.05 18.83
N SER A 241 1.82 5.94 19.33
CA SER A 241 2.54 4.67 19.46
C SER A 241 2.65 3.85 18.18
N LEU A 242 2.90 4.51 17.04
CA LEU A 242 3.05 3.84 15.74
C LEU A 242 4.40 3.12 15.67
N ARG A 243 4.42 1.82 15.91
CA ARG A 243 5.61 1.00 15.78
C ARG A 243 5.67 0.40 14.37
N LEU A 244 6.49 0.97 13.49
CA LEU A 244 6.71 0.46 12.13
C LEU A 244 7.57 -0.81 12.20
N VAL A 245 7.03 -1.93 11.74
CA VAL A 245 7.65 -3.25 11.81
C VAL A 245 8.02 -3.84 10.46
N ALA A 246 7.41 -3.37 9.37
CA ALA A 246 7.72 -3.78 8.01
C ALA A 246 7.47 -2.64 7.01
N THR A 247 8.15 -2.69 5.87
CA THR A 247 7.93 -1.85 4.71
C THR A 247 7.64 -2.72 3.48
N ASP A 248 7.77 -2.19 2.28
CA ASP A 248 7.44 -2.86 1.01
C ASP A 248 7.95 -4.30 0.92
N GLN A 249 9.20 -4.51 1.29
CA GLN A 249 9.87 -5.79 1.12
C GLN A 249 9.98 -6.61 2.43
N GLY A 250 8.98 -6.46 3.29
CA GLY A 250 8.79 -7.28 4.49
C GLY A 250 9.40 -6.72 5.77
N PRO A 251 9.57 -7.55 6.80
CA PRO A 251 9.94 -7.12 8.14
C PRO A 251 11.26 -6.38 8.21
N LEU A 252 11.29 -5.32 9.04
CA LEU A 252 12.50 -4.59 9.38
C LEU A 252 13.32 -5.37 10.41
N ALA A 253 14.66 -5.35 10.26
CA ALA A 253 15.56 -5.96 11.24
C ALA A 253 15.41 -5.32 12.63
N LEU A 254 15.03 -4.05 12.68
CA LEU A 254 14.72 -3.30 13.89
C LEU A 254 13.51 -2.40 13.61
N ALA A 255 12.45 -2.60 14.37
CA ALA A 255 11.29 -1.73 14.30
C ALA A 255 11.62 -0.29 14.72
N ARG A 256 10.96 0.69 14.09
CA ARG A 256 11.17 2.12 14.32
C ARG A 256 9.86 2.87 14.53
N ASP A 257 9.95 4.12 14.94
CA ASP A 257 8.78 5.00 15.02
C ASP A 257 8.23 5.24 13.62
N GLY A 258 6.94 5.01 13.46
CA GLY A 258 6.19 5.24 12.22
C GLY A 258 5.58 6.64 12.12
N GLN A 259 5.74 7.47 13.14
CA GLN A 259 5.20 8.83 13.13
C GLN A 259 5.84 9.67 12.02
N GLY A 260 5.00 10.24 11.16
CA GLY A 260 5.42 11.04 10.02
C GLY A 260 5.96 10.24 8.83
N GLU A 261 5.92 8.89 8.86
CA GLU A 261 6.19 8.06 7.68
C GLU A 261 5.27 8.46 6.53
N VAL A 262 5.81 8.48 5.34
CA VAL A 262 5.07 8.89 4.14
C VAL A 262 4.93 7.68 3.22
N LEU A 263 3.71 7.23 3.04
CA LEU A 263 3.37 6.21 2.06
C LEU A 263 2.95 6.90 0.77
N ALA A 264 3.80 6.88 -0.23
CA ALA A 264 3.45 7.30 -1.58
C ALA A 264 2.54 6.25 -2.26
N PRO A 265 1.88 6.57 -3.37
CA PRO A 265 1.16 5.57 -4.16
C PRO A 265 2.04 4.35 -4.47
N GLY A 266 1.55 3.15 -4.15
CA GLY A 266 2.27 1.89 -4.29
C GLY A 266 3.00 1.40 -3.05
N ASP A 267 3.33 2.27 -2.10
CA ASP A 267 4.05 1.91 -0.87
C ASP A 267 3.18 1.09 0.09
N ARG A 268 3.86 0.22 0.87
CA ARG A 268 3.25 -0.54 1.96
C ARG A 268 4.02 -0.31 3.26
N ALA A 269 3.29 -0.37 4.36
CA ALA A 269 3.86 -0.35 5.71
C ALA A 269 3.07 -1.25 6.64
N GLU A 270 3.75 -1.82 7.63
CA GLU A 270 3.07 -2.56 8.68
C GLU A 270 3.35 -1.92 10.03
N ILE A 271 2.28 -1.59 10.72
CA ILE A 271 2.31 -0.99 12.05
C ILE A 271 1.89 -2.04 13.08
N GLU A 272 2.67 -2.18 14.12
CA GLU A 272 2.27 -2.88 15.33
C GLU A 272 1.66 -1.89 16.32
N TRP A 273 0.42 -2.17 16.72
CA TRP A 273 -0.28 -1.44 17.77
C TRP A 273 -0.52 -2.33 18.98
N HIS A 274 -0.27 -1.79 20.14
CA HIS A 274 -0.66 -2.41 21.40
C HIS A 274 -1.92 -1.71 21.91
N VAL A 275 -3.02 -2.48 22.04
CA VAL A 275 -4.31 -1.94 22.48
C VAL A 275 -4.31 -1.87 24.00
N ASP A 276 -4.06 -0.70 24.56
CA ASP A 276 -4.06 -0.46 26.00
C ASP A 276 -5.47 -0.10 26.52
N GLN A 277 -5.56 0.86 27.44
CA GLN A 277 -6.83 1.31 28.03
C GLN A 277 -7.49 2.45 27.27
N LEU A 278 -6.74 3.12 26.37
CA LEU A 278 -7.20 4.28 25.62
C LEU A 278 -7.42 3.90 24.15
N PRO A 279 -8.37 4.53 23.48
CA PRO A 279 -8.48 4.42 22.05
C PRO A 279 -7.19 4.88 21.35
N LEU A 280 -6.79 4.15 20.31
CA LEU A 280 -5.72 4.52 19.42
C LEU A 280 -6.32 5.15 18.17
N GLN A 281 -5.67 6.16 17.63
CA GLN A 281 -6.09 6.82 16.40
C GLN A 281 -4.95 6.87 15.40
N LEU A 282 -5.25 6.45 14.16
CA LEU A 282 -4.40 6.66 13.00
C LEU A 282 -5.06 7.67 12.07
N SER A 283 -4.30 8.66 11.66
CA SER A 283 -4.73 9.68 10.71
C SER A 283 -3.65 9.96 9.66
N SER A 284 -4.01 10.64 8.58
CA SER A 284 -3.08 11.18 7.61
C SER A 284 -2.94 12.69 7.79
N LEU A 285 -1.72 13.16 7.98
CA LEU A 285 -1.43 14.59 7.93
C LEU A 285 -1.55 15.10 6.49
N PRO A 286 -1.96 16.36 6.30
CA PRO A 286 -1.90 16.99 4.99
C PRO A 286 -0.49 16.91 4.40
N TYR A 287 -0.40 16.56 3.12
CA TYR A 287 0.87 16.43 2.40
C TYR A 287 0.86 17.23 1.10
N SER A 288 1.99 17.85 0.77
CA SER A 288 2.15 18.66 -0.45
C SER A 288 3.28 18.12 -1.31
N LEU A 289 2.96 17.63 -2.49
CA LEU A 289 3.91 17.09 -3.47
C LEU A 289 4.88 18.16 -4.03
N ASN A 290 4.55 19.43 -3.90
CA ASN A 290 5.33 20.52 -4.47
C ASN A 290 6.26 21.18 -3.44
N GLY A 291 6.46 20.56 -2.29
CA GLY A 291 7.30 21.09 -1.20
C GLY A 291 6.77 22.36 -0.54
N GLY A 292 5.53 22.75 -0.84
CA GLY A 292 4.84 23.86 -0.18
C GLY A 292 4.36 23.50 1.23
N ALA A 293 3.87 24.48 1.98
CA ALA A 293 3.25 24.24 3.27
C ALA A 293 2.01 23.35 3.09
N SER A 294 1.96 22.26 3.85
CA SER A 294 0.77 21.42 3.92
C SER A 294 -0.20 22.04 4.90
N LEU A 295 -1.34 22.53 4.39
CA LEU A 295 -2.37 23.19 5.20
C LEU A 295 -3.59 22.29 5.29
N GLY A 296 -4.18 22.23 6.47
CA GLY A 296 -5.39 21.47 6.76
C GLY A 296 -5.28 20.68 8.07
N ASP A 297 -6.37 20.08 8.47
CA ASP A 297 -6.44 19.22 9.65
C ASP A 297 -6.05 17.78 9.27
N PRO A 298 -5.51 16.98 10.21
CA PRO A 298 -5.34 15.55 10.02
C PRO A 298 -6.66 14.89 9.64
N GLN A 299 -6.61 13.97 8.68
CA GLN A 299 -7.78 13.20 8.27
C GLN A 299 -7.74 11.81 8.92
N PRO A 300 -8.81 11.38 9.59
CA PRO A 300 -8.84 10.08 10.24
C PRO A 300 -8.74 8.97 9.19
N LEU A 301 -8.11 7.87 9.57
CA LEU A 301 -8.03 6.64 8.78
C LEU A 301 -8.64 5.46 9.54
N ILE A 302 -8.16 5.21 10.76
CA ILE A 302 -8.58 4.06 11.56
C ILE A 302 -8.52 4.45 13.03
N ASP A 303 -9.58 4.12 13.78
CA ASP A 303 -9.58 4.15 15.24
C ASP A 303 -9.56 2.71 15.79
N ALA A 304 -8.91 2.48 16.92
CA ALA A 304 -8.94 1.19 17.61
C ALA A 304 -9.42 1.37 19.05
N PHE A 305 -10.47 0.64 19.42
CA PHE A 305 -11.09 0.71 20.75
C PHE A 305 -10.80 -0.54 21.58
N PRO A 306 -10.32 -0.39 22.83
CA PRO A 306 -10.11 -1.49 23.72
C PRO A 306 -11.43 -2.08 24.25
N ILE A 307 -11.52 -3.41 24.32
CA ILE A 307 -12.59 -4.14 24.98
C ILE A 307 -12.01 -4.76 26.27
N GLY A 308 -12.65 -4.48 27.41
CA GLY A 308 -12.25 -5.04 28.70
C GLY A 308 -11.08 -4.30 29.36
N SER A 309 -10.51 -4.92 30.39
CA SER A 309 -9.34 -4.38 31.12
C SER A 309 -8.07 -5.05 30.62
N PRO A 310 -7.00 -4.29 30.36
CA PRO A 310 -5.78 -4.86 29.81
C PRO A 310 -5.05 -5.74 30.84
N PRO A 311 -4.48 -6.86 30.40
CA PRO A 311 -3.41 -7.54 31.12
C PRO A 311 -2.14 -6.65 31.12
N PRO A 312 -1.04 -7.09 31.74
CA PRO A 312 0.25 -6.46 31.50
C PRO A 312 0.55 -6.38 29.99
N ALA A 313 1.20 -5.28 29.57
CA ALA A 313 1.53 -5.08 28.15
C ALA A 313 2.29 -6.30 27.58
N PRO A 314 1.85 -6.83 26.43
CA PRO A 314 2.52 -7.97 25.81
C PRO A 314 3.92 -7.59 25.29
N ASP A 315 4.78 -8.60 25.11
CA ASP A 315 6.02 -8.40 24.38
C ASP A 315 5.71 -8.01 22.91
N PRO A 316 6.57 -7.20 22.27
CA PRO A 316 6.46 -6.90 20.85
C PRO A 316 6.46 -8.16 19.98
N LEU A 317 5.76 -8.10 18.82
CA LEU A 317 5.74 -9.17 17.82
C LEU A 317 7.16 -9.51 17.36
N ARG A 318 7.44 -10.80 17.26
CA ARG A 318 8.68 -11.33 16.69
C ARG A 318 8.42 -11.71 15.24
N LEU A 319 8.90 -10.88 14.33
CA LEU A 319 8.83 -11.14 12.90
C LEU A 319 10.16 -11.69 12.42
N ASN A 320 10.10 -12.64 11.50
CA ASN A 320 11.28 -13.25 10.88
C ASN A 320 11.87 -12.28 9.85
N ALA A 321 12.59 -11.28 10.33
CA ALA A 321 13.23 -10.32 9.44
C ALA A 321 14.40 -11.00 8.69
N PRO A 322 14.46 -10.91 7.35
CA PRO A 322 15.58 -11.46 6.60
C PRO A 322 16.87 -10.77 6.99
N THR A 323 17.96 -11.52 7.06
CA THR A 323 19.29 -10.93 7.24
C THR A 323 19.64 -10.11 6.00
N ARG A 324 19.70 -8.80 6.16
CA ARG A 324 20.00 -7.84 5.09
C ARG A 324 21.30 -7.14 5.39
N LEU A 325 22.17 -7.07 4.38
CA LEU A 325 23.43 -6.34 4.45
C LEU A 325 23.18 -4.90 4.00
N GLN A 326 23.81 -3.96 4.66
CA GLN A 326 23.90 -2.58 4.19
C GLN A 326 25.19 -2.42 3.42
N HIS A 327 25.09 -2.16 2.11
CA HIS A 327 26.25 -1.90 1.27
C HIS A 327 26.58 -0.40 1.26
N ALA A 328 27.86 -0.11 1.19
CA ALA A 328 28.31 1.27 1.05
C ALA A 328 27.93 1.80 -0.36
N ASP A 329 27.56 3.09 -0.43
CA ASP A 329 27.38 3.78 -1.71
C ASP A 329 28.74 3.91 -2.41
N PRO A 330 28.95 3.32 -3.60
CA PRO A 330 30.24 3.34 -4.28
C PRO A 330 30.59 4.71 -4.90
N GLY A 331 29.65 5.66 -4.86
CA GLY A 331 29.84 6.99 -5.40
C GLY A 331 29.64 7.12 -6.92
N TYR A 332 29.36 6.04 -7.63
CA TYR A 332 29.04 6.03 -9.07
C TYR A 332 27.67 5.39 -9.34
N ALA A 333 27.22 5.44 -10.58
CA ALA A 333 26.03 4.74 -11.04
C ALA A 333 26.29 4.17 -12.44
N ASP A 334 25.85 2.93 -12.65
CA ASP A 334 25.85 2.26 -13.96
C ASP A 334 24.70 2.75 -14.82
N ILE A 335 23.58 3.07 -14.20
CA ILE A 335 22.35 3.53 -14.84
C ILE A 335 21.90 4.84 -14.18
N VAL A 336 21.48 5.81 -14.98
CA VAL A 336 20.91 7.06 -14.48
C VAL A 336 19.54 7.27 -15.10
N TRP A 337 18.51 7.40 -14.26
CA TRP A 337 17.17 7.78 -14.65
C TRP A 337 16.81 9.14 -14.06
N SER A 338 16.46 10.09 -14.93
CA SER A 338 16.10 11.46 -14.55
C SER A 338 14.64 11.70 -14.85
N PHE A 339 13.86 11.87 -13.78
CA PHE A 339 12.45 12.19 -13.81
C PHE A 339 12.27 13.69 -14.03
N SER A 340 11.49 14.09 -15.01
CA SER A 340 11.27 15.49 -15.37
C SER A 340 9.87 15.69 -15.94
N GLY A 341 9.44 16.95 -16.01
CA GLY A 341 8.11 17.32 -16.47
C GLY A 341 7.46 18.34 -15.56
N SER A 342 6.18 18.62 -15.74
CA SER A 342 5.41 19.48 -14.84
C SER A 342 3.91 19.37 -15.06
N ASP A 343 3.13 19.57 -13.99
CA ASP A 343 1.65 19.67 -14.02
C ASP A 343 1.16 20.74 -15.00
N ARG A 344 1.91 21.85 -15.15
CA ARG A 344 1.54 22.94 -16.05
C ARG A 344 1.47 22.50 -17.51
N THR A 345 2.36 21.55 -17.92
CA THR A 345 2.37 21.03 -19.29
C THR A 345 1.58 19.72 -19.41
N GLY A 346 1.29 19.05 -18.31
CA GLY A 346 0.72 17.71 -18.24
C GLY A 346 1.61 16.67 -18.91
N ARG A 347 2.93 16.92 -18.98
CA ARG A 347 3.88 16.03 -19.64
C ARG A 347 5.00 15.61 -18.71
N TRP A 348 5.26 14.30 -18.72
CA TRP A 348 6.19 13.65 -17.83
C TRP A 348 7.16 12.75 -18.58
N PHE A 349 8.43 12.73 -18.15
CA PHE A 349 9.52 12.10 -18.87
C PHE A 349 10.47 11.35 -17.94
N ILE A 350 11.06 10.25 -18.45
CA ILE A 350 12.29 9.67 -17.91
C ILE A 350 13.38 9.86 -18.97
N ASN A 351 14.51 10.47 -18.59
CA ASN A 351 15.63 10.82 -19.47
C ASN A 351 15.19 11.62 -20.72
N GLY A 352 14.17 12.50 -20.57
CA GLY A 352 13.64 13.30 -21.67
C GLY A 352 12.81 12.52 -22.69
N ARG A 353 12.52 11.25 -22.42
CA ARG A 353 11.70 10.35 -23.25
C ARG A 353 10.38 10.03 -22.57
N ARG A 354 9.43 9.59 -23.37
CA ARG A 354 8.10 9.12 -22.94
C ARG A 354 7.81 7.79 -23.61
N PHE A 355 7.28 6.85 -22.83
CA PHE A 355 6.83 5.58 -23.41
C PHE A 355 5.75 5.82 -24.50
N PRO A 356 5.79 5.11 -25.65
CA PRO A 356 6.73 4.01 -25.97
C PRO A 356 8.06 4.46 -26.64
N ASP A 357 8.32 5.75 -26.83
CA ASP A 357 9.57 6.27 -27.44
C ASP A 357 10.67 6.39 -26.36
N ILE A 358 11.20 5.25 -25.92
CA ILE A 358 12.19 5.13 -24.85
C ILE A 358 13.45 4.40 -25.30
N ASP A 359 14.55 4.64 -24.58
CA ASP A 359 15.75 3.81 -24.70
C ASP A 359 15.65 2.66 -23.68
N VAL A 360 15.64 1.41 -24.15
CA VAL A 360 15.66 0.22 -23.30
C VAL A 360 17.05 0.05 -22.71
N VAL A 361 17.15 0.07 -21.38
CA VAL A 361 18.42 -0.18 -20.69
C VAL A 361 18.63 -1.70 -20.57
N ARG A 362 19.82 -2.19 -20.96
CA ARG A 362 20.18 -3.62 -20.95
C ARG A 362 21.18 -3.91 -19.84
N VAL A 363 20.94 -4.98 -19.12
CA VAL A 363 21.78 -5.46 -18.03
C VAL A 363 21.96 -6.97 -18.15
N ALA A 364 23.18 -7.43 -17.96
CA ALA A 364 23.44 -8.87 -17.97
C ALA A 364 22.83 -9.56 -16.74
N LEU A 365 22.27 -10.76 -16.95
CA LEU A 365 21.73 -11.59 -15.89
C LEU A 365 22.81 -11.87 -14.83
N ASP A 366 22.40 -12.00 -13.58
CA ASP A 366 23.21 -12.25 -12.39
C ASP A 366 24.28 -11.19 -12.10
N THR A 367 24.14 -9.99 -12.67
CA THR A 367 25.01 -8.87 -12.33
C THR A 367 24.38 -7.96 -11.27
N THR A 368 25.24 -7.26 -10.54
CA THR A 368 24.82 -6.19 -9.64
C THR A 368 25.05 -4.86 -10.34
N VAL A 369 24.02 -4.01 -10.37
CA VAL A 369 24.09 -2.67 -10.94
C VAL A 369 23.67 -1.60 -9.95
N ILE A 370 24.28 -0.43 -10.06
CA ILE A 370 23.93 0.76 -9.29
C ILE A 370 23.09 1.67 -10.16
N ILE A 371 21.86 1.90 -9.74
CA ILE A 371 20.91 2.78 -10.41
C ILE A 371 20.84 4.09 -9.63
N GLU A 372 21.05 5.21 -10.29
CA GLU A 372 20.80 6.53 -9.70
C GLU A 372 19.50 7.09 -10.30
N VAL A 373 18.51 7.33 -9.45
CA VAL A 373 17.25 7.97 -9.84
C VAL A 373 17.24 9.40 -9.35
N ARG A 374 16.99 10.35 -10.27
CA ARG A 374 16.99 11.78 -10.00
C ARG A 374 15.62 12.38 -10.24
N ASN A 375 15.17 13.22 -9.33
CA ASN A 375 13.99 14.03 -9.56
C ASN A 375 14.38 15.46 -9.97
N LEU A 376 14.17 15.81 -11.23
CA LEU A 376 14.43 17.13 -11.80
C LEU A 376 13.14 17.95 -11.98
N SER A 377 12.00 17.40 -11.56
CA SER A 377 10.68 18.04 -11.66
C SER A 377 10.34 18.87 -10.41
N PRO A 378 9.32 19.73 -10.47
CA PRO A 378 8.85 20.50 -9.33
C PRO A 378 7.86 19.76 -8.43
N THR A 379 7.66 18.46 -8.63
CA THR A 379 6.77 17.61 -7.82
C THR A 379 7.45 16.30 -7.44
N GLU A 380 6.91 15.58 -6.48
CA GLU A 380 7.44 14.29 -6.04
C GLU A 380 6.97 13.15 -6.95
N HIS A 381 7.74 12.06 -6.99
CA HIS A 381 7.43 10.88 -7.80
C HIS A 381 7.80 9.60 -7.06
N PRO A 382 6.86 8.67 -6.81
CA PRO A 382 7.21 7.32 -6.40
C PRO A 382 7.81 6.58 -7.61
N PHE A 383 9.05 6.16 -7.49
CA PHE A 383 9.70 5.29 -8.46
C PHE A 383 9.42 3.85 -8.09
N HIS A 384 8.84 3.08 -9.02
CA HIS A 384 8.58 1.64 -8.87
C HIS A 384 9.33 0.84 -9.94
N LEU A 385 9.90 -0.29 -9.55
CA LEU A 385 10.57 -1.27 -10.41
C LEU A 385 9.89 -2.63 -10.29
N HIS A 386 9.39 -3.15 -11.39
CA HIS A 386 8.75 -4.46 -11.45
C HIS A 386 9.73 -5.62 -11.23
N GLY A 387 9.21 -6.70 -10.63
CA GLY A 387 9.86 -8.00 -10.54
C GLY A 387 11.19 -8.06 -9.79
N HIS A 388 11.55 -7.00 -9.08
CA HIS A 388 12.80 -6.88 -8.33
C HIS A 388 12.64 -6.11 -7.04
N THR A 389 13.49 -6.45 -6.10
CA THR A 389 13.76 -5.67 -4.89
C THR A 389 15.08 -4.93 -5.08
N PHE A 390 15.15 -3.68 -4.69
CA PHE A 390 16.38 -2.91 -4.65
C PHE A 390 16.76 -2.48 -3.22
N GLU A 391 18.06 -2.38 -2.96
CA GLU A 391 18.58 -1.79 -1.73
C GLU A 391 18.79 -0.29 -1.94
N VAL A 392 18.35 0.52 -0.99
CA VAL A 392 18.60 1.96 -0.96
C VAL A 392 19.99 2.21 -0.38
N LEU A 393 20.96 2.59 -1.22
CA LEU A 393 22.33 2.87 -0.77
C LEU A 393 22.48 4.27 -0.18
N SER A 394 21.86 5.26 -0.81
CA SER A 394 21.92 6.64 -0.32
C SER A 394 20.80 7.50 -0.92
N ARG A 395 20.41 8.52 -0.14
CA ARG A 395 19.57 9.63 -0.61
C ARG A 395 20.37 10.93 -0.44
N ASN A 396 20.64 11.62 -1.54
CA ASN A 396 21.44 12.85 -1.57
C ASN A 396 22.84 12.67 -0.95
N GLY A 397 23.45 11.48 -1.16
CA GLY A 397 24.75 11.11 -0.62
C GLY A 397 24.78 10.72 0.84
N ARG A 398 23.60 10.57 1.50
CA ARG A 398 23.48 10.08 2.87
C ARG A 398 22.92 8.68 2.87
N PRO A 399 23.57 7.70 3.50
CA PRO A 399 23.01 6.35 3.63
C PRO A 399 21.77 6.37 4.54
N PRO A 400 20.89 5.39 4.43
CA PRO A 400 19.82 5.19 5.41
C PRO A 400 20.39 4.72 6.76
N ASP A 401 19.65 4.93 7.84
CA ASP A 401 20.08 4.56 9.21
C ASP A 401 20.13 3.02 9.41
N SER A 402 19.45 2.27 8.57
CA SER A 402 19.41 0.80 8.56
C SER A 402 19.28 0.28 7.13
N PRO A 403 19.62 -0.99 6.86
CA PRO A 403 19.41 -1.60 5.56
C PRO A 403 17.95 -1.45 5.10
N THR A 404 17.74 -0.78 3.98
CA THR A 404 16.42 -0.47 3.43
C THR A 404 16.28 -1.12 2.06
N TYR A 405 15.29 -1.99 1.92
CA TYR A 405 15.00 -2.76 0.72
C TYR A 405 13.55 -2.51 0.32
N GLU A 406 13.35 -2.01 -0.90
CA GLU A 406 12.05 -1.59 -1.40
C GLU A 406 11.87 -2.04 -2.85
N ASP A 407 10.67 -1.93 -3.36
CA ASP A 407 10.34 -1.99 -4.79
C ASP A 407 9.80 -0.64 -5.29
N THR A 408 9.35 0.18 -4.35
CA THR A 408 8.84 1.54 -4.60
C THR A 408 9.59 2.52 -3.69
N ILE A 409 9.97 3.68 -4.20
CA ILE A 409 10.64 4.71 -3.41
C ILE A 409 10.23 6.12 -3.84
N ASN A 410 9.73 6.91 -2.91
CA ASN A 410 9.36 8.27 -3.19
C ASN A 410 10.60 9.16 -3.46
N LEU A 411 10.64 9.80 -4.62
CA LEU A 411 11.63 10.80 -5.02
C LEU A 411 11.10 12.19 -4.69
N ARG A 412 11.60 12.78 -3.61
CA ARG A 412 11.28 14.18 -3.27
C ARG A 412 11.86 15.13 -4.31
N ILE A 413 11.39 16.36 -4.32
CA ILE A 413 11.90 17.40 -5.21
C ILE A 413 13.43 17.53 -5.06
N ARG A 414 14.17 17.46 -6.17
CA ARG A 414 15.64 17.49 -6.24
C ARG A 414 16.36 16.31 -5.58
N ASP A 415 15.64 15.24 -5.27
CA ASP A 415 16.29 14.03 -4.77
C ASP A 415 17.18 13.39 -5.84
N ARG A 416 18.25 12.79 -5.33
CA ARG A 416 19.12 11.86 -6.00
C ARG A 416 19.27 10.64 -5.10
N VAL A 417 18.67 9.52 -5.53
CA VAL A 417 18.68 8.27 -4.78
C VAL A 417 19.51 7.25 -5.54
N ARG A 418 20.44 6.59 -4.86
CA ARG A 418 21.19 5.46 -5.42
C ARG A 418 20.67 4.17 -4.85
N LEU A 419 20.42 3.26 -5.77
CA LEU A 419 19.82 1.95 -5.53
C LEU A 419 20.82 0.88 -6.01
N ARG A 420 20.94 -0.18 -5.24
CA ARG A 420 21.68 -1.39 -5.65
C ARG A 420 20.66 -2.45 -6.07
N LEU A 421 20.78 -2.91 -7.29
CA LEU A 421 19.93 -3.94 -7.85
C LEU A 421 20.78 -5.18 -8.18
N VAL A 422 20.30 -6.36 -7.78
CA VAL A 422 20.79 -7.64 -8.30
C VAL A 422 19.87 -8.06 -9.44
N ALA A 423 20.38 -8.10 -10.65
CA ALA A 423 19.64 -8.40 -11.87
C ALA A 423 19.49 -9.92 -12.03
N ASN A 424 18.71 -10.59 -11.20
CA ASN A 424 18.58 -12.05 -11.12
C ASN A 424 17.26 -12.60 -11.65
N ASN A 425 16.45 -11.75 -12.31
CA ASN A 425 15.18 -12.13 -12.91
C ASN A 425 15.16 -11.69 -14.37
N PRO A 426 15.29 -12.60 -15.35
CA PRO A 426 15.38 -12.23 -16.76
C PRO A 426 14.04 -11.75 -17.30
N GLY A 427 14.06 -10.71 -18.16
CA GLY A 427 12.85 -10.13 -18.76
C GLY A 427 12.95 -8.65 -19.06
N ASP A 428 11.86 -8.08 -19.56
CA ASP A 428 11.69 -6.64 -19.86
C ASP A 428 10.87 -5.97 -18.73
N TRP A 429 11.55 -5.52 -17.71
CA TRP A 429 10.93 -5.01 -16.50
C TRP A 429 10.56 -3.54 -16.61
N MET A 430 9.27 -3.25 -16.35
CA MET A 430 8.78 -1.89 -16.30
C MET A 430 9.40 -1.16 -15.10
N SER A 431 9.80 0.08 -15.34
CA SER A 431 10.26 1.01 -14.33
C SER A 431 9.52 2.33 -14.55
N HIS A 432 8.74 2.79 -13.58
CA HIS A 432 7.84 3.92 -13.81
C HIS A 432 7.57 4.75 -12.56
N CYS A 433 6.96 5.91 -12.76
CA CYS A 433 6.35 6.67 -11.67
C CYS A 433 5.04 6.01 -11.26
N HIS A 434 4.81 5.81 -9.96
CA HIS A 434 3.58 5.21 -9.48
C HIS A 434 2.43 6.22 -9.25
N ILE A 435 2.63 7.51 -9.52
CA ILE A 435 1.50 8.41 -9.78
C ILE A 435 0.93 8.02 -11.14
N LEU A 436 -0.23 7.34 -11.13
CA LEU A 436 -0.76 6.66 -12.32
C LEU A 436 -1.05 7.62 -13.48
N PRO A 437 -1.55 8.85 -13.30
CA PRO A 437 -1.64 9.83 -14.38
C PRO A 437 -0.29 10.16 -15.04
N HIS A 438 0.82 10.19 -14.26
CA HIS A 438 2.16 10.41 -14.82
C HIS A 438 2.63 9.21 -15.66
N ALA A 439 2.39 7.99 -15.16
CA ALA A 439 2.67 6.77 -15.90
C ALA A 439 1.85 6.69 -17.19
N ALA A 440 0.56 7.03 -17.14
CA ALA A 440 -0.32 7.07 -18.30
C ALA A 440 0.12 8.10 -19.35
N ASP A 441 0.71 9.23 -18.94
CA ASP A 441 1.35 10.20 -19.85
C ASP A 441 2.69 9.70 -20.41
N GLY A 442 3.21 8.55 -19.94
CA GLY A 442 4.42 7.91 -20.44
C GLY A 442 5.67 8.07 -19.57
N MET A 443 5.54 8.42 -18.28
CA MET A 443 6.64 8.46 -17.32
C MET A 443 7.07 7.05 -16.91
N MET A 444 7.54 6.28 -17.88
CA MET A 444 8.01 4.91 -17.72
C MET A 444 9.15 4.57 -18.67
N THR A 445 9.95 3.59 -18.30
CA THR A 445 11.04 3.02 -19.08
C THR A 445 11.11 1.51 -18.86
N VAL A 446 12.02 0.84 -19.54
CA VAL A 446 12.20 -0.61 -19.46
C VAL A 446 13.64 -0.95 -19.12
N LEU A 447 13.80 -1.81 -18.12
CA LEU A 447 15.06 -2.49 -17.79
C LEU A 447 15.00 -3.91 -18.35
N ARG A 448 15.82 -4.20 -19.36
CA ARG A 448 15.95 -5.54 -19.92
C ARG A 448 17.10 -6.28 -19.24
N ILE A 449 16.78 -7.43 -18.67
CA ILE A 449 17.75 -8.34 -18.06
C ILE A 449 17.85 -9.60 -18.93
N GLU A 450 19.04 -9.86 -19.49
CA GLU A 450 19.27 -10.92 -20.47
C GLU A 450 20.65 -11.58 -20.33
#